data_77c0760ac8fdfae32d60ef66068cde2f
#
_entry.id   77c0760ac8fdfae32d60ef66068cde2f
#
_cell.length_a   1.000
_cell.length_b   1.000
_cell.length_c   1.000
_cell.angle_alpha   90.00
_cell.angle_beta   90.00
_cell.angle_gamma   90.00
#
_symmetry.space_group_name_H-M   'P 1'
#
loop_
_entity.id
_entity.type
_entity.pdbx_description
1 polymer ?
#
loop_
_entity_poly.entity_id
_entity_poly.type
_entity_poly.pdbx_seq_one_letter_code
_entity_poly.pdbx_strand_id
1 'polypeptide(L)'
;QWPEETDYGVRVPVRAGEREGRKVSALFYGPADLADLRPGDRISCVARCTPAEELGGEESLYYPSQGILLRMKGYGQVMVTRGESSSVRYALTILAGEIRAVLDQLYPPREAGFLHALLTGDKTGLEETDRNNLNRVGLGHVVVVSGLHVTFLMGFLTLFLDPKKKGQLGLLLLILVLFCLMTGNGPGTVRATVLCAMALLAQQLGRDYHSLTGLCAALLVLLAANPYAAANAGLQFSFLSTLGILLFGQRWSKAWLAQVPKRARRWAAPFFGVAAISLGAMVFTVPLSAG
;
A
#
# COMPACT_ATOMS: atom_id res chain seq x y z
N GLN A 1 7.35 4.58 -10.42
CA GLN A 1 8.21 4.21 -9.29
C GLN A 1 9.65 4.48 -9.70
N TRP A 2 10.52 4.70 -8.72
CA TRP A 2 11.95 4.88 -8.91
C TRP A 2 12.64 3.54 -9.14
N PRO A 3 13.80 3.51 -9.80
CA PRO A 3 14.60 2.30 -9.94
C PRO A 3 15.03 1.78 -8.57
N GLU A 4 14.98 0.46 -8.41
CA GLU A 4 15.49 -0.24 -7.23
C GLU A 4 16.80 -0.92 -7.59
N GLU A 5 17.88 -0.64 -6.87
CA GLU A 5 19.14 -1.34 -7.03
C GLU A 5 19.04 -2.75 -6.43
N THR A 6 19.56 -3.71 -7.14
CA THR A 6 19.64 -5.13 -6.73
C THR A 6 21.05 -5.64 -6.95
N ASP A 7 21.43 -6.73 -6.31
CA ASP A 7 22.76 -7.36 -6.46
C ASP A 7 23.15 -7.68 -7.93
N TYR A 8 22.17 -7.73 -8.82
CA TYR A 8 22.33 -8.07 -10.25
C TYR A 8 22.05 -6.90 -11.20
N GLY A 9 21.96 -5.66 -10.70
CA GLY A 9 21.65 -4.47 -11.47
C GLY A 9 20.43 -3.70 -10.95
N VAL A 10 19.71 -3.03 -11.87
CA VAL A 10 18.56 -2.18 -11.52
C VAL A 10 17.25 -2.85 -11.91
N ARG A 11 16.29 -2.82 -11.01
CA ARG A 11 14.93 -3.28 -11.22
C ARG A 11 13.98 -2.08 -11.32
N VAL A 12 13.25 -1.97 -12.41
CA VAL A 12 12.35 -0.84 -12.68
C VAL A 12 10.99 -1.34 -13.17
N PRO A 13 9.89 -0.92 -12.55
CA PRO A 13 8.57 -1.14 -13.13
C PRO A 13 8.36 -0.22 -14.33
N VAL A 14 8.12 -0.82 -15.48
CA VAL A 14 7.93 -0.13 -16.77
C VAL A 14 6.57 -0.44 -17.38
N ARG A 15 6.13 0.39 -18.30
CA ARG A 15 5.04 0.08 -19.21
C ARG A 15 5.63 -0.35 -20.54
N ALA A 16 5.59 -1.62 -20.81
CA ALA A 16 6.08 -2.17 -22.04
C ALA A 16 5.07 -1.96 -23.16
N GLY A 17 5.60 -1.75 -24.37
CA GLY A 17 5.00 -1.70 -25.71
C GLY A 17 3.49 -1.63 -25.85
N GLU A 18 3.05 -1.28 -27.01
CA GLU A 18 1.63 -1.22 -27.34
C GLU A 18 1.28 -2.45 -28.18
N ARG A 19 0.63 -3.43 -27.56
CA ARG A 19 0.00 -4.52 -28.30
C ARG A 19 -1.52 -4.27 -28.26
N GLU A 20 -2.12 -4.09 -29.42
CA GLU A 20 -3.57 -3.82 -29.57
C GLU A 20 -4.05 -2.56 -28.78
N GLY A 21 -3.23 -1.48 -28.74
CA GLY A 21 -3.60 -0.25 -28.07
C GLY A 21 -3.53 -0.30 -26.52
N ARG A 22 -3.05 -1.40 -25.91
CA ARG A 22 -2.92 -1.54 -24.46
C ARG A 22 -1.46 -1.62 -24.03
N LYS A 23 -1.09 -0.76 -23.08
CA LYS A 23 0.21 -0.81 -22.42
C LYS A 23 0.20 -1.86 -21.31
N VAL A 24 1.18 -2.78 -21.34
CA VAL A 24 1.31 -3.85 -20.36
C VAL A 24 2.30 -3.43 -19.26
N SER A 25 1.94 -3.65 -18.02
CA SER A 25 2.85 -3.43 -16.89
C SER A 25 3.88 -4.56 -16.86
N ALA A 26 5.16 -4.18 -16.87
CA ALA A 26 6.28 -5.10 -16.86
C ALA A 26 7.31 -4.70 -15.81
N LEU A 27 8.06 -5.67 -15.33
CA LEU A 27 9.22 -5.46 -14.47
C LEU A 27 10.47 -5.63 -15.32
N PHE A 28 11.22 -4.54 -15.49
CA PHE A 28 12.44 -4.52 -16.28
C PHE A 28 13.67 -4.70 -15.37
N TYR A 29 14.55 -5.59 -15.76
CA TYR A 29 15.85 -5.81 -15.14
C TYR A 29 16.94 -5.36 -16.12
N GLY A 30 17.72 -4.38 -15.70
CA GLY A 30 18.78 -3.78 -16.52
C GLY A 30 20.10 -3.64 -15.77
N PRO A 31 21.17 -3.21 -16.46
CA PRO A 31 22.47 -2.97 -15.84
C PRO A 31 22.42 -1.81 -14.84
N ALA A 32 23.43 -1.75 -13.95
CA ALA A 32 23.52 -0.76 -12.88
C ALA A 32 23.56 0.70 -13.37
N ASP A 33 24.03 0.92 -14.60
CA ASP A 33 24.10 2.26 -15.23
C ASP A 33 22.75 2.96 -15.37
N LEU A 34 21.65 2.22 -15.13
CA LEU A 34 20.28 2.72 -15.18
C LEU A 34 19.75 3.23 -13.85
N ALA A 35 20.59 3.38 -12.83
CA ALA A 35 20.20 3.93 -11.54
C ALA A 35 19.64 5.37 -11.62
N ASP A 36 20.12 6.16 -12.61
CA ASP A 36 19.69 7.56 -12.84
C ASP A 36 18.38 7.73 -13.62
N LEU A 37 17.63 6.67 -13.86
CA LEU A 37 16.33 6.75 -14.53
C LEU A 37 15.32 7.55 -13.72
N ARG A 38 14.61 8.43 -14.42
CA ARG A 38 13.54 9.24 -13.83
C ARG A 38 12.17 8.77 -14.29
N PRO A 39 11.13 8.94 -13.46
CA PRO A 39 9.76 8.68 -13.89
C PRO A 39 9.40 9.48 -15.14
N GLY A 40 8.99 8.79 -16.20
CA GLY A 40 8.69 9.39 -17.50
C GLY A 40 9.74 9.12 -18.59
N ASP A 41 10.95 8.71 -18.24
CA ASP A 41 11.98 8.34 -19.21
C ASP A 41 11.53 7.12 -20.07
N ARG A 42 11.99 7.08 -21.30
CA ARG A 42 11.73 5.99 -22.23
C ARG A 42 12.99 5.14 -22.38
N ILE A 43 12.81 3.84 -22.22
CA ILE A 43 13.88 2.85 -22.38
C ILE A 43 13.66 2.11 -23.70
N SER A 44 14.68 2.09 -24.54
CA SER A 44 14.70 1.30 -25.78
C SER A 44 15.86 0.32 -25.70
N CYS A 45 15.56 -0.97 -25.71
CA CYS A 45 16.55 -2.03 -25.62
C CYS A 45 16.02 -3.33 -26.24
N VAL A 46 16.90 -4.26 -26.51
CA VAL A 46 16.55 -5.65 -26.79
C VAL A 46 16.34 -6.34 -25.44
N ALA A 47 15.18 -6.92 -25.22
CA ALA A 47 14.88 -7.57 -23.96
C ALA A 47 14.23 -8.94 -24.18
N ARG A 48 14.62 -9.90 -23.36
CA ARG A 48 13.91 -11.19 -23.26
C ARG A 48 12.70 -10.99 -22.38
N CYS A 49 11.52 -11.24 -22.94
CA CYS A 49 10.26 -11.17 -22.20
C CYS A 49 9.86 -12.58 -21.75
N THR A 50 9.55 -12.70 -20.46
CA THR A 50 8.96 -13.91 -19.88
C THR A 50 7.65 -13.56 -19.20
N PRO A 51 6.60 -14.40 -19.29
CA PRO A 51 5.37 -14.21 -18.54
C PRO A 51 5.67 -14.08 -17.03
N ALA A 52 4.98 -13.20 -16.37
CA ALA A 52 5.20 -12.99 -14.93
C ALA A 52 4.60 -14.12 -14.08
N GLU A 53 3.77 -14.97 -14.68
CA GLU A 53 3.20 -16.18 -14.09
C GLU A 53 4.24 -17.31 -13.91
N GLU A 54 5.36 -17.25 -14.64
CA GLU A 54 6.44 -18.22 -14.53
C GLU A 54 7.55 -17.69 -13.61
N LEU A 55 7.77 -18.32 -12.47
CA LEU A 55 8.87 -18.02 -11.56
C LEU A 55 9.68 -19.30 -11.30
N GLY A 56 10.93 -19.32 -11.80
CA GLY A 56 11.83 -20.46 -11.59
C GLY A 56 11.37 -21.77 -12.27
N GLY A 57 10.47 -21.72 -13.26
CA GLY A 57 9.90 -22.89 -13.93
C GLY A 57 8.59 -23.41 -13.29
N GLU A 58 8.12 -22.74 -12.25
CA GLU A 58 6.83 -23.04 -11.61
C GLU A 58 5.85 -21.90 -11.86
N GLU A 59 4.55 -22.20 -11.91
CA GLU A 59 3.48 -21.20 -11.98
C GLU A 59 3.37 -20.45 -10.66
N SER A 60 3.46 -19.12 -10.71
CA SER A 60 3.38 -18.25 -9.55
C SER A 60 2.55 -17.01 -9.82
N LEU A 61 1.55 -16.77 -8.98
CA LEU A 61 0.72 -15.56 -9.06
C LEU A 61 1.30 -14.35 -8.31
N TYR A 62 2.54 -14.46 -7.82
CA TYR A 62 3.17 -13.38 -7.03
C TYR A 62 3.22 -12.06 -7.79
N TYR A 63 3.78 -12.04 -8.99
CA TYR A 63 3.88 -10.82 -9.81
C TYR A 63 2.54 -10.39 -10.43
N PRO A 64 1.72 -11.28 -11.00
CA PRO A 64 0.38 -10.94 -11.47
C PRO A 64 -0.49 -10.32 -10.38
N SER A 65 -0.39 -10.81 -9.14
CA SER A 65 -1.13 -10.24 -8.00
C SER A 65 -0.76 -8.79 -7.68
N GLN A 66 0.44 -8.36 -8.08
CA GLN A 66 0.91 -6.97 -7.97
C GLN A 66 0.61 -6.13 -9.24
N GLY A 67 -0.05 -6.71 -10.23
CA GLY A 67 -0.36 -6.06 -11.51
C GLY A 67 0.80 -6.05 -12.51
N ILE A 68 1.82 -6.86 -12.30
CA ILE A 68 2.96 -7.05 -13.21
C ILE A 68 2.68 -8.30 -14.04
N LEU A 69 2.54 -8.13 -15.36
CA LEU A 69 2.16 -9.22 -16.26
C LEU A 69 3.36 -9.78 -17.04
N LEU A 70 4.44 -9.01 -17.15
CA LEU A 70 5.66 -9.42 -17.88
C LEU A 70 6.90 -9.13 -17.05
N ARG A 71 7.90 -9.99 -17.20
CA ARG A 71 9.26 -9.78 -16.73
C ARG A 71 10.16 -9.61 -17.93
N MET A 72 10.97 -8.55 -17.95
CA MET A 72 11.82 -8.19 -19.06
C MET A 72 13.26 -8.11 -18.58
N LYS A 73 14.16 -8.87 -19.20
CA LYS A 73 15.60 -8.77 -18.97
C LYS A 73 16.25 -8.11 -20.17
N GLY A 74 16.83 -6.93 -19.98
CA GLY A 74 17.55 -6.20 -21.02
C GLY A 74 18.88 -6.85 -21.36
N TYR A 75 19.23 -6.81 -22.64
CA TYR A 75 20.52 -7.27 -23.17
C TYR A 75 21.13 -6.19 -24.05
N GLY A 76 22.47 -6.09 -24.02
CA GLY A 76 23.20 -5.15 -24.84
C GLY A 76 23.08 -3.70 -24.40
N GLN A 77 23.15 -2.78 -25.34
CA GLN A 77 23.08 -1.35 -25.09
C GLN A 77 21.62 -0.95 -24.80
N VAL A 78 21.42 -0.24 -23.70
CA VAL A 78 20.12 0.33 -23.32
C VAL A 78 20.15 1.82 -23.64
N MET A 79 19.29 2.25 -24.56
CA MET A 79 19.14 3.66 -24.90
C MET A 79 18.07 4.27 -24.01
N VAL A 80 18.44 5.29 -23.24
CA VAL A 80 17.52 6.07 -22.43
C VAL A 80 17.24 7.39 -23.12
N THR A 81 15.98 7.63 -23.44
CA THR A 81 15.52 8.93 -23.94
C THR A 81 14.83 9.65 -22.83
N ARG A 82 15.30 10.83 -22.45
CA ARG A 82 14.66 11.65 -21.42
C ARG A 82 13.24 12.00 -21.85
N GLY A 83 12.27 11.65 -21.01
CA GLY A 83 10.88 11.94 -21.26
C GLY A 83 10.47 13.31 -20.74
N GLU A 84 9.32 13.83 -21.19
CA GLU A 84 8.72 14.99 -20.60
C GLU A 84 8.18 14.63 -19.20
N SER A 85 8.93 14.98 -18.15
CA SER A 85 8.54 14.78 -16.76
C SER A 85 7.37 15.67 -16.32
N SER A 86 6.90 16.57 -17.19
CA SER A 86 5.83 17.54 -16.91
C SER A 86 4.42 16.94 -16.84
N SER A 87 4.25 15.64 -17.10
CA SER A 87 2.95 15.00 -16.98
C SER A 87 2.52 14.93 -15.52
N VAL A 88 1.32 15.43 -15.21
CA VAL A 88 0.66 15.37 -13.88
C VAL A 88 0.70 13.94 -13.29
N ARG A 89 0.75 12.93 -14.15
CA ARG A 89 0.84 11.52 -13.76
C ARG A 89 2.12 11.19 -12.98
N TYR A 90 3.25 11.84 -13.31
CA TYR A 90 4.53 11.58 -12.66
C TYR A 90 4.82 12.58 -11.54
N ALA A 91 4.04 13.67 -11.43
CA ALA A 91 4.24 14.73 -10.43
C ALA A 91 4.29 14.17 -9.00
N LEU A 92 3.42 13.23 -8.65
CA LEU A 92 3.41 12.62 -7.32
C LEU A 92 4.63 11.73 -7.07
N THR A 93 5.11 11.02 -8.09
CA THR A 93 6.32 10.19 -7.97
C THR A 93 7.57 11.08 -7.86
N ILE A 94 7.59 12.20 -8.59
CA ILE A 94 8.67 13.20 -8.50
C ILE A 94 8.66 13.85 -7.11
N LEU A 95 7.48 14.26 -6.63
CA LEU A 95 7.34 14.82 -5.27
C LEU A 95 7.82 13.84 -4.19
N ALA A 96 7.47 12.56 -4.31
CA ALA A 96 7.99 11.53 -3.40
C ALA A 96 9.53 11.43 -3.46
N GLY A 97 10.12 11.58 -4.66
CA GLY A 97 11.57 11.62 -4.84
C GLY A 97 12.22 12.86 -4.22
N GLU A 98 11.61 14.03 -4.36
CA GLU A 98 12.09 15.26 -3.73
C GLU A 98 12.03 15.17 -2.20
N ILE A 99 10.94 14.59 -1.65
CA ILE A 99 10.83 14.34 -0.21
C ILE A 99 11.98 13.44 0.26
N ARG A 100 12.30 12.37 -0.49
CA ARG A 100 13.44 11.49 -0.16
C ARG A 100 14.75 12.25 -0.18
N ALA A 101 15.02 13.01 -1.25
CA ALA A 101 16.26 13.77 -1.36
C ALA A 101 16.46 14.76 -0.19
N VAL A 102 15.38 15.37 0.28
CA VAL A 102 15.41 16.24 1.47
C VAL A 102 15.71 15.44 2.74
N LEU A 103 15.11 14.27 2.90
CA LEU A 103 15.34 13.41 4.05
C LEU A 103 16.78 12.89 4.09
N ASP A 104 17.35 12.52 2.92
CA ASP A 104 18.73 12.07 2.79
C ASP A 104 19.76 13.16 3.14
N GLN A 105 19.38 14.43 2.97
CA GLN A 105 20.21 15.57 3.37
C GLN A 105 20.12 15.89 4.87
N LEU A 106 18.96 15.62 5.49
CA LEU A 106 18.68 16.02 6.87
C LEU A 106 19.02 14.93 7.90
N TYR A 107 19.01 13.66 7.48
CA TYR A 107 19.14 12.53 8.39
C TYR A 107 20.26 11.56 7.94
N PRO A 108 20.90 10.84 8.87
CA PRO A 108 21.81 9.76 8.52
C PRO A 108 21.11 8.66 7.69
N PRO A 109 21.85 7.89 6.87
CA PRO A 109 21.24 6.95 5.91
C PRO A 109 20.26 5.95 6.52
N ARG A 110 20.51 5.48 7.74
CA ARG A 110 19.63 4.51 8.42
C ARG A 110 18.30 5.12 8.82
N GLU A 111 18.31 6.31 9.42
CA GLU A 111 17.12 7.06 9.81
C GLU A 111 16.33 7.54 8.59
N ALA A 112 17.04 8.02 7.56
CA ALA A 112 16.44 8.42 6.29
C ALA A 112 15.71 7.25 5.64
N GLY A 113 16.31 6.05 5.57
CA GLY A 113 15.68 4.84 5.06
C GLY A 113 14.39 4.46 5.81
N PHE A 114 14.38 4.65 7.13
CA PHE A 114 13.19 4.43 7.95
C PHE A 114 12.07 5.44 7.64
N LEU A 115 12.43 6.72 7.49
CA LEU A 115 11.49 7.78 7.15
C LEU A 115 10.94 7.64 5.72
N HIS A 116 11.76 7.15 4.78
CA HIS A 116 11.29 6.80 3.42
C HIS A 116 10.20 5.74 3.48
N ALA A 117 10.41 4.66 4.23
CA ALA A 117 9.42 3.60 4.38
C ALA A 117 8.10 4.12 4.99
N LEU A 118 8.19 4.99 6.01
CA LEU A 118 7.02 5.56 6.68
C LEU A 118 6.24 6.57 5.84
N LEU A 119 6.92 7.44 5.09
CA LEU A 119 6.28 8.57 4.39
C LEU A 119 5.91 8.24 2.94
N THR A 120 6.76 7.50 2.23
CA THR A 120 6.57 7.20 0.81
C THR A 120 6.24 5.73 0.53
N GLY A 121 6.36 4.87 1.54
CA GLY A 121 6.18 3.42 1.40
C GLY A 121 7.38 2.70 0.77
N ASP A 122 8.48 3.42 0.52
CA ASP A 122 9.67 2.85 -0.06
C ASP A 122 10.56 2.20 1.00
N LYS A 123 10.83 0.91 0.80
CA LYS A 123 11.60 0.07 1.72
C LYS A 123 13.04 -0.15 1.29
N THR A 124 13.45 0.41 0.17
CA THR A 124 14.77 0.12 -0.43
C THR A 124 15.92 0.60 0.45
N GLY A 125 15.74 1.70 1.18
CA GLY A 125 16.72 2.22 2.13
C GLY A 125 16.69 1.60 3.53
N LEU A 126 15.81 0.61 3.79
CA LEU A 126 15.72 -0.02 5.10
C LEU A 126 16.72 -1.18 5.20
N GLU A 127 17.64 -1.11 6.16
CA GLU A 127 18.61 -2.18 6.41
C GLU A 127 17.91 -3.52 6.69
N GLU A 128 18.46 -4.62 6.18
CA GLU A 128 17.91 -5.97 6.41
C GLU A 128 17.84 -6.33 7.90
N THR A 129 18.81 -5.88 8.69
CA THR A 129 18.85 -6.06 10.15
C THR A 129 17.66 -5.40 10.82
N ASP A 130 17.31 -4.16 10.44
CA ASP A 130 16.19 -3.43 10.98
C ASP A 130 14.87 -4.04 10.53
N ARG A 131 14.76 -4.43 9.25
CA ARG A 131 13.61 -5.14 8.71
C ARG A 131 13.34 -6.45 9.43
N ASN A 132 14.40 -7.25 9.71
CA ASN A 132 14.28 -8.51 10.42
C ASN A 132 13.91 -8.30 11.88
N ASN A 133 14.47 -7.29 12.55
CA ASN A 133 14.11 -6.93 13.92
C ASN A 133 12.66 -6.49 14.03
N LEU A 134 12.19 -5.64 13.12
CA LEU A 134 10.80 -5.19 13.07
C LEU A 134 9.83 -6.35 12.83
N ASN A 135 10.19 -7.29 11.95
CA ASN A 135 9.38 -8.49 11.71
C ASN A 135 9.33 -9.39 12.94
N ARG A 136 10.46 -9.57 13.65
CA ARG A 136 10.51 -10.38 14.88
C ARG A 136 9.63 -9.83 16.00
N VAL A 137 9.56 -8.51 16.15
CA VAL A 137 8.67 -7.87 17.14
C VAL A 137 7.24 -7.64 16.62
N GLY A 138 6.93 -8.10 15.40
CA GLY A 138 5.59 -7.95 14.80
C GLY A 138 5.27 -6.54 14.29
N LEU A 139 6.24 -5.61 14.27
CA LEU A 139 6.06 -4.23 13.83
C LEU A 139 6.36 -3.98 12.34
N GLY A 140 6.74 -5.02 11.60
CA GLY A 140 7.07 -4.88 10.17
C GLY A 140 5.95 -4.29 9.31
N HIS A 141 4.69 -4.49 9.72
CA HIS A 141 3.53 -3.92 9.03
C HIS A 141 3.27 -2.44 9.38
N VAL A 142 3.84 -1.91 10.46
CA VAL A 142 3.67 -0.51 10.91
C VAL A 142 4.61 0.41 10.14
N VAL A 143 5.82 -0.07 9.82
CA VAL A 143 6.84 0.71 9.10
C VAL A 143 6.49 0.90 7.62
N VAL A 144 5.62 0.06 7.10
CA VAL A 144 5.08 0.21 5.74
C VAL A 144 3.85 1.07 5.78
N VAL A 145 3.69 1.99 4.83
CA VAL A 145 2.47 2.78 4.72
C VAL A 145 1.26 1.85 4.72
N SER A 146 0.46 1.96 5.76
CA SER A 146 -0.66 1.08 6.06
C SER A 146 -1.95 1.88 6.20
N GLY A 147 -3.06 1.18 6.39
CA GLY A 147 -4.34 1.80 6.68
C GLY A 147 -4.33 2.72 7.91
N LEU A 148 -3.41 2.50 8.85
CA LEU A 148 -3.24 3.36 10.02
C LEU A 148 -2.82 4.78 9.61
N HIS A 149 -1.86 4.91 8.68
CA HIS A 149 -1.40 6.22 8.17
C HIS A 149 -2.53 6.99 7.50
N VAL A 150 -3.36 6.30 6.71
CA VAL A 150 -4.56 6.90 6.08
C VAL A 150 -5.53 7.40 7.14
N THR A 151 -5.80 6.60 8.17
CA THR A 151 -6.74 6.96 9.25
C THR A 151 -6.22 8.13 10.09
N PHE A 152 -4.93 8.16 10.40
CA PHE A 152 -4.31 9.29 11.10
C PHE A 152 -4.36 10.57 10.29
N LEU A 153 -3.98 10.50 9.01
CA LEU A 153 -4.04 11.65 8.11
C LEU A 153 -5.47 12.21 8.05
N MET A 154 -6.46 11.34 7.85
CA MET A 154 -7.85 11.76 7.77
C MET A 154 -8.37 12.28 9.10
N GLY A 155 -8.04 11.63 10.22
CA GLY A 155 -8.38 12.10 11.57
C GLY A 155 -7.82 13.51 11.83
N PHE A 156 -6.56 13.73 11.47
CA PHE A 156 -5.93 15.05 11.60
C PHE A 156 -6.61 16.10 10.71
N LEU A 157 -6.85 15.80 9.44
CA LEU A 157 -7.47 16.74 8.50
C LEU A 157 -8.90 17.09 8.88
N THR A 158 -9.67 16.15 9.43
CA THR A 158 -11.06 16.41 9.89
C THR A 158 -11.14 17.27 11.14
N LEU A 159 -10.03 17.56 11.82
CA LEU A 159 -10.00 18.59 12.88
C LEU A 159 -10.14 20.00 12.31
N PHE A 160 -9.68 20.22 11.07
CA PHE A 160 -9.66 21.52 10.40
C PHE A 160 -10.73 21.64 9.31
N LEU A 161 -11.13 20.53 8.72
CA LEU A 161 -12.04 20.45 7.59
C LEU A 161 -13.31 19.70 7.98
N ASP A 162 -14.46 20.30 7.75
CA ASP A 162 -15.76 19.70 8.03
C ASP A 162 -16.24 18.90 6.81
N PRO A 163 -16.33 17.56 6.91
CA PRO A 163 -16.77 16.71 5.79
C PRO A 163 -18.22 16.97 5.35
N LYS A 164 -19.02 17.66 6.14
CA LYS A 164 -20.38 18.05 5.77
C LYS A 164 -20.43 19.18 4.73
N LYS A 165 -19.37 19.95 4.60
CA LYS A 165 -19.25 21.02 3.60
C LYS A 165 -18.72 20.44 2.28
N LYS A 166 -19.51 20.54 1.19
CA LYS A 166 -19.20 19.93 -0.12
C LYS A 166 -17.78 20.25 -0.65
N GLY A 167 -17.34 21.52 -0.53
CA GLY A 167 -15.99 21.91 -0.96
C GLY A 167 -14.89 21.27 -0.11
N GLN A 168 -15.08 21.20 1.20
CA GLN A 168 -14.09 20.60 2.12
C GLN A 168 -14.08 19.07 2.00
N LEU A 169 -15.24 18.43 1.75
CA LEU A 169 -15.30 17.01 1.40
C LEU A 169 -14.51 16.71 0.13
N GLY A 170 -14.70 17.53 -0.94
CA GLY A 170 -13.95 17.36 -2.18
C GLY A 170 -12.44 17.43 -1.96
N LEU A 171 -11.99 18.39 -1.13
CA LEU A 171 -10.58 18.52 -0.77
C LEU A 171 -10.08 17.30 0.03
N LEU A 172 -10.84 16.83 1.02
CA LEU A 172 -10.50 15.62 1.80
C LEU A 172 -10.36 14.38 0.91
N LEU A 173 -11.30 14.17 -0.02
CA LEU A 173 -11.26 13.06 -0.96
C LEU A 173 -10.07 13.18 -1.93
N LEU A 174 -9.76 14.40 -2.38
CA LEU A 174 -8.60 14.66 -3.23
C LEU A 174 -7.29 14.30 -2.50
N ILE A 175 -7.10 14.81 -1.29
CA ILE A 175 -5.90 14.52 -0.48
C ILE A 175 -5.78 13.01 -0.24
N LEU A 176 -6.89 12.34 0.04
CA LEU A 176 -6.93 10.90 0.26
C LEU A 176 -6.46 10.10 -0.96
N VAL A 177 -6.94 10.47 -2.15
CA VAL A 177 -6.54 9.85 -3.41
C VAL A 177 -5.07 10.16 -3.73
N LEU A 178 -4.64 11.41 -3.58
CA LEU A 178 -3.24 11.81 -3.81
C LEU A 178 -2.28 11.05 -2.88
N PHE A 179 -2.62 10.91 -1.61
CA PHE A 179 -1.84 10.14 -0.65
C PHE A 179 -1.74 8.66 -1.04
N CYS A 180 -2.87 8.04 -1.45
CA CYS A 180 -2.88 6.66 -1.92
C CYS A 180 -1.97 6.46 -3.15
N LEU A 181 -2.04 7.37 -4.13
CA LEU A 181 -1.21 7.33 -5.33
C LEU A 181 0.28 7.53 -5.00
N MET A 182 0.61 8.45 -4.08
CA MET A 182 1.98 8.72 -3.66
C MET A 182 2.63 7.50 -2.98
N THR A 183 1.85 6.76 -2.19
CA THR A 183 2.33 5.59 -1.42
C THR A 183 2.31 4.27 -2.20
N GLY A 184 2.13 4.33 -3.52
CA GLY A 184 2.27 3.17 -4.42
C GLY A 184 1.07 2.22 -4.48
N ASN A 185 -0.11 2.64 -4.00
CA ASN A 185 -1.37 1.87 -4.11
C ASN A 185 -1.33 0.46 -3.47
N GLY A 186 -0.63 0.29 -2.36
CA GLY A 186 -0.64 -0.98 -1.64
C GLY A 186 -2.07 -1.41 -1.26
N PRO A 187 -2.39 -2.72 -1.24
CA PRO A 187 -3.76 -3.19 -1.01
C PRO A 187 -4.35 -2.73 0.32
N GLY A 188 -3.51 -2.61 1.37
CA GLY A 188 -3.91 -2.06 2.67
C GLY A 188 -4.27 -0.58 2.61
N THR A 189 -3.49 0.23 1.87
CA THR A 189 -3.72 1.66 1.68
C THR A 189 -4.96 1.91 0.85
N VAL A 190 -5.13 1.19 -0.28
CA VAL A 190 -6.33 1.31 -1.13
C VAL A 190 -7.59 0.95 -0.36
N ARG A 191 -7.57 -0.16 0.41
CA ARG A 191 -8.70 -0.52 1.25
C ARG A 191 -9.06 0.60 2.23
N ALA A 192 -8.08 1.12 2.98
CA ALA A 192 -8.32 2.20 3.94
C ALA A 192 -8.83 3.47 3.26
N THR A 193 -8.32 3.79 2.08
CA THR A 193 -8.77 4.91 1.25
C THR A 193 -10.25 4.77 0.90
N VAL A 194 -10.67 3.61 0.40
CA VAL A 194 -12.08 3.38 0.05
C VAL A 194 -12.97 3.42 1.28
N LEU A 195 -12.56 2.79 2.40
CA LEU A 195 -13.31 2.81 3.66
C LEU A 195 -13.48 4.24 4.20
N CYS A 196 -12.41 5.04 4.21
CA CYS A 196 -12.46 6.43 4.65
C CYS A 196 -13.33 7.28 3.71
N ALA A 197 -13.18 7.12 2.39
CA ALA A 197 -14.00 7.83 1.42
C ALA A 197 -15.48 7.54 1.59
N MET A 198 -15.87 6.28 1.78
CA MET A 198 -17.25 5.89 2.03
C MET A 198 -17.78 6.44 3.36
N ALA A 199 -16.96 6.46 4.43
CA ALA A 199 -17.35 7.04 5.70
C ALA A 199 -17.58 8.55 5.60
N LEU A 200 -16.72 9.29 4.88
CA LEU A 200 -16.87 10.72 4.63
C LEU A 200 -18.13 11.01 3.79
N LEU A 201 -18.35 10.22 2.73
CA LEU A 201 -19.55 10.34 1.89
C LEU A 201 -20.84 10.03 2.68
N ALA A 202 -20.84 9.02 3.55
CA ALA A 202 -21.97 8.71 4.40
C ALA A 202 -22.32 9.87 5.33
N GLN A 203 -21.31 10.52 5.94
CA GLN A 203 -21.50 11.71 6.78
C GLN A 203 -22.10 12.88 6.00
N GLN A 204 -21.64 13.11 4.76
CA GLN A 204 -22.20 14.15 3.87
C GLN A 204 -23.66 13.89 3.51
N LEU A 205 -24.00 12.62 3.28
CA LEU A 205 -25.36 12.21 2.90
C LEU A 205 -26.30 12.04 4.09
N GLY A 206 -25.81 12.23 5.34
CA GLY A 206 -26.57 11.99 6.56
C GLY A 206 -27.02 10.53 6.71
N ARG A 207 -26.23 9.58 6.18
CA ARG A 207 -26.52 8.15 6.25
C ARG A 207 -25.57 7.45 7.19
N ASP A 208 -26.04 6.37 7.83
CA ASP A 208 -25.23 5.51 8.66
C ASP A 208 -24.21 4.75 7.79
N TYR A 209 -22.95 4.76 8.25
CA TYR A 209 -21.89 4.04 7.60
C TYR A 209 -21.80 2.60 8.08
N HIS A 210 -21.96 1.66 7.15
CA HIS A 210 -21.80 0.23 7.42
C HIS A 210 -20.42 -0.25 7.00
N SER A 211 -19.54 -0.52 7.98
CA SER A 211 -18.15 -0.92 7.72
C SER A 211 -18.02 -2.19 6.87
N LEU A 212 -18.95 -3.15 7.00
CA LEU A 212 -18.93 -4.37 6.19
C LEU A 212 -19.22 -4.06 4.72
N THR A 213 -20.21 -3.20 4.43
CA THR A 213 -20.49 -2.74 3.07
C THR A 213 -19.30 -2.03 2.46
N GLY A 214 -18.62 -1.17 3.25
CA GLY A 214 -17.40 -0.50 2.85
C GLY A 214 -16.27 -1.50 2.52
N LEU A 215 -16.10 -2.54 3.34
CA LEU A 215 -15.11 -3.58 3.12
C LEU A 215 -15.37 -4.34 1.82
N CYS A 216 -16.63 -4.74 1.56
CA CYS A 216 -17.02 -5.39 0.31
C CYS A 216 -16.78 -4.49 -0.91
N ALA A 217 -17.14 -3.20 -0.82
CA ALA A 217 -16.91 -2.25 -1.89
C ALA A 217 -15.40 -2.07 -2.18
N ALA A 218 -14.56 -1.99 -1.14
CA ALA A 218 -13.11 -1.91 -1.31
C ALA A 218 -12.55 -3.17 -2.00
N LEU A 219 -13.05 -4.35 -1.64
CA LEU A 219 -12.66 -5.60 -2.28
C LEU A 219 -13.04 -5.62 -3.77
N LEU A 220 -14.27 -5.21 -4.10
CA LEU A 220 -14.74 -5.12 -5.48
C LEU A 220 -13.88 -4.16 -6.30
N VAL A 221 -13.54 -2.99 -5.77
CA VAL A 221 -12.67 -2.01 -6.46
C VAL A 221 -11.30 -2.62 -6.77
N LEU A 222 -10.69 -3.31 -5.79
CA LEU A 222 -9.37 -3.93 -5.96
C LEU A 222 -9.40 -5.09 -6.98
N LEU A 223 -10.41 -5.97 -6.91
CA LEU A 223 -10.54 -7.10 -7.82
C LEU A 223 -10.94 -6.66 -9.24
N ALA A 224 -11.74 -5.60 -9.38
CA ALA A 224 -12.06 -5.02 -10.69
C ALA A 224 -10.84 -4.38 -11.36
N ALA A 225 -9.92 -3.80 -10.56
CA ALA A 225 -8.68 -3.24 -11.07
C ALA A 225 -7.66 -4.34 -11.44
N ASN A 226 -7.57 -5.39 -10.66
CA ASN A 226 -6.70 -6.54 -10.90
C ASN A 226 -7.31 -7.83 -10.31
N PRO A 227 -7.87 -8.73 -11.13
CA PRO A 227 -8.44 -9.99 -10.64
C PRO A 227 -7.43 -10.89 -9.91
N TYR A 228 -6.15 -10.87 -10.33
CA TYR A 228 -5.08 -11.63 -9.68
C TYR A 228 -4.75 -11.12 -8.27
N ALA A 229 -5.21 -9.94 -7.89
CA ALA A 229 -5.00 -9.39 -6.55
C ALA A 229 -5.56 -10.31 -5.45
N ALA A 230 -6.53 -11.19 -5.76
CA ALA A 230 -7.04 -12.20 -4.83
C ALA A 230 -5.93 -13.12 -4.29
N ALA A 231 -4.89 -13.41 -5.08
CA ALA A 231 -3.73 -14.20 -4.68
C ALA A 231 -2.69 -13.41 -3.88
N ASN A 232 -2.87 -12.09 -3.70
CA ASN A 232 -1.94 -11.28 -2.93
C ASN A 232 -2.11 -11.51 -1.43
N ALA A 233 -1.08 -12.06 -0.77
CA ALA A 233 -1.11 -12.32 0.66
C ALA A 233 -1.40 -11.04 1.48
N GLY A 234 -0.83 -9.89 1.08
CA GLY A 234 -1.10 -8.61 1.75
C GLY A 234 -2.58 -8.20 1.67
N LEU A 235 -3.25 -8.47 0.54
CA LEU A 235 -4.69 -8.26 0.42
C LEU A 235 -5.45 -9.23 1.31
N GLN A 236 -5.15 -10.52 1.25
CA GLN A 236 -5.83 -11.55 2.05
C GLN A 236 -5.72 -11.25 3.54
N PHE A 237 -4.51 -11.05 4.08
CA PHE A 237 -4.30 -10.70 5.49
C PHE A 237 -5.04 -9.41 5.88
N SER A 238 -4.98 -8.40 5.04
CA SER A 238 -5.60 -7.10 5.30
C SER A 238 -7.14 -7.18 5.37
N PHE A 239 -7.76 -7.90 4.45
CA PHE A 239 -9.23 -8.04 4.42
C PHE A 239 -9.73 -9.03 5.47
N LEU A 240 -9.08 -10.15 5.66
CA LEU A 240 -9.46 -11.17 6.64
C LEU A 240 -9.31 -10.66 8.08
N SER A 241 -8.23 -9.94 8.39
CA SER A 241 -8.08 -9.31 9.71
C SER A 241 -9.21 -8.31 9.98
N THR A 242 -9.53 -7.45 9.00
CA THR A 242 -10.61 -6.46 9.16
C THR A 242 -11.97 -7.14 9.31
N LEU A 243 -12.24 -8.18 8.52
CA LEU A 243 -13.47 -8.97 8.62
C LEU A 243 -13.60 -9.58 10.03
N GLY A 244 -12.53 -10.19 10.53
CA GLY A 244 -12.50 -10.77 11.89
C GLY A 244 -12.77 -9.73 12.98
N ILE A 245 -12.17 -8.53 12.87
CA ILE A 245 -12.44 -7.42 13.79
C ILE A 245 -13.91 -6.99 13.74
N LEU A 246 -14.49 -6.87 12.53
CA LEU A 246 -15.89 -6.44 12.38
C LEU A 246 -16.88 -7.48 12.90
N LEU A 247 -16.62 -8.77 12.71
CA LEU A 247 -17.52 -9.85 13.13
C LEU A 247 -17.40 -10.15 14.63
N PHE A 248 -16.20 -10.17 15.16
CA PHE A 248 -15.92 -10.67 16.51
C PHE A 248 -15.49 -9.57 17.49
N GLY A 249 -14.66 -8.62 17.05
CA GLY A 249 -14.02 -7.64 17.93
C GLY A 249 -15.00 -6.87 18.80
N GLN A 250 -16.05 -6.29 18.21
CA GLN A 250 -17.05 -5.52 18.97
C GLN A 250 -17.92 -6.42 19.87
N ARG A 251 -18.25 -7.63 19.40
CA ARG A 251 -19.07 -8.57 20.17
C ARG A 251 -18.33 -9.06 21.41
N TRP A 252 -17.08 -9.45 21.27
CA TRP A 252 -16.24 -9.90 22.38
C TRP A 252 -15.93 -8.79 23.37
N SER A 253 -15.58 -7.61 22.88
CA SER A 253 -15.36 -6.46 23.75
C SER A 253 -16.58 -6.14 24.62
N LYS A 254 -17.78 -6.13 24.03
CA LYS A 254 -19.03 -5.90 24.78
C LYS A 254 -19.31 -7.03 25.77
N ALA A 255 -19.12 -8.28 25.37
CA ALA A 255 -19.35 -9.45 26.24
C ALA A 255 -18.42 -9.46 27.46
N TRP A 256 -17.13 -9.17 27.26
CA TRP A 256 -16.16 -9.11 28.35
C TRP A 256 -16.42 -7.93 29.29
N LEU A 257 -16.72 -6.75 28.74
CA LEU A 257 -17.04 -5.58 29.53
C LEU A 257 -18.34 -5.76 30.34
N ALA A 258 -19.26 -6.59 29.89
CA ALA A 258 -20.48 -6.89 30.66
C ALA A 258 -20.19 -7.61 31.96
N GLN A 259 -19.10 -8.38 32.07
CA GLN A 259 -18.66 -9.11 33.25
C GLN A 259 -17.90 -8.21 34.26
N VAL A 260 -17.50 -7.01 33.85
CA VAL A 260 -16.72 -6.10 34.68
C VAL A 260 -17.65 -5.21 35.52
N PRO A 261 -17.40 -5.03 36.82
CA PRO A 261 -18.14 -4.10 37.67
C PRO A 261 -18.15 -2.68 37.11
N LYS A 262 -19.27 -1.97 37.21
CA LYS A 262 -19.45 -0.63 36.62
C LYS A 262 -18.33 0.36 36.97
N ARG A 263 -17.80 0.29 38.21
CA ARG A 263 -16.73 1.17 38.70
C ARG A 263 -15.39 0.94 37.96
N ALA A 264 -15.05 -0.32 37.61
CA ALA A 264 -13.81 -0.68 36.96
C ALA A 264 -13.90 -0.63 35.41
N ARG A 265 -15.14 -0.54 34.87
CA ARG A 265 -15.38 -0.62 33.42
C ARG A 265 -14.65 0.46 32.62
N ARG A 266 -14.53 1.67 33.17
CA ARG A 266 -13.82 2.79 32.53
C ARG A 266 -12.34 2.45 32.29
N TRP A 267 -11.70 1.79 33.24
CA TRP A 267 -10.28 1.40 33.15
C TRP A 267 -10.07 0.10 32.36
N ALA A 268 -11.01 -0.82 32.44
CA ALA A 268 -10.95 -2.09 31.75
C ALA A 268 -11.30 -2.00 30.24
N ALA A 269 -12.11 -1.02 29.84
CA ALA A 269 -12.58 -0.87 28.47
C ALA A 269 -11.47 -0.83 27.40
N PRO A 270 -10.39 -0.04 27.55
CA PRO A 270 -9.33 0.00 26.57
C PRO A 270 -8.61 -1.35 26.44
N PHE A 271 -8.35 -2.05 27.55
CA PHE A 271 -7.67 -3.35 27.55
C PHE A 271 -8.51 -4.43 26.84
N PHE A 272 -9.78 -4.57 27.22
CA PHE A 272 -10.67 -5.53 26.56
C PHE A 272 -10.97 -5.16 25.11
N GLY A 273 -11.01 -3.85 24.80
CA GLY A 273 -11.14 -3.37 23.43
C GLY A 273 -9.97 -3.83 22.55
N VAL A 274 -8.74 -3.57 22.99
CA VAL A 274 -7.53 -3.97 22.26
C VAL A 274 -7.43 -5.48 22.15
N ALA A 275 -7.63 -6.22 23.24
CA ALA A 275 -7.58 -7.69 23.23
C ALA A 275 -8.63 -8.29 22.28
N ALA A 276 -9.87 -7.80 22.29
CA ALA A 276 -10.93 -8.28 21.41
C ALA A 276 -10.65 -7.97 19.93
N ILE A 277 -10.11 -6.81 19.62
CA ILE A 277 -9.70 -6.43 18.26
C ILE A 277 -8.56 -7.33 17.79
N SER A 278 -7.52 -7.53 18.61
CA SER A 278 -6.37 -8.36 18.27
C SER A 278 -6.77 -9.81 18.05
N LEU A 279 -7.55 -10.40 18.93
CA LEU A 279 -8.06 -11.77 18.78
C LEU A 279 -9.01 -11.88 17.58
N GLY A 280 -9.88 -10.91 17.37
CA GLY A 280 -10.76 -10.86 16.20
C GLY A 280 -9.97 -10.88 14.89
N ALA A 281 -8.89 -10.10 14.81
CA ALA A 281 -8.00 -10.13 13.64
C ALA A 281 -7.35 -11.50 13.43
N MET A 282 -6.96 -12.19 14.50
CA MET A 282 -6.27 -13.48 14.46
C MET A 282 -7.16 -14.64 13.98
N VAL A 283 -8.47 -14.58 14.17
CA VAL A 283 -9.39 -15.68 13.83
C VAL A 283 -9.22 -16.20 12.40
N PHE A 284 -9.06 -15.29 11.45
CA PHE A 284 -8.90 -15.64 10.03
C PHE A 284 -7.46 -15.58 9.54
N THR A 285 -6.59 -14.80 10.23
CA THR A 285 -5.20 -14.64 9.76
C THR A 285 -4.30 -15.79 10.20
N VAL A 286 -4.52 -16.38 11.38
CA VAL A 286 -3.73 -17.53 11.85
C VAL A 286 -3.89 -18.76 10.96
N PRO A 287 -5.12 -19.21 10.60
CA PRO A 287 -5.28 -20.33 9.67
C PRO A 287 -4.62 -20.07 8.30
N LEU A 288 -4.70 -18.84 7.80
CA LEU A 288 -4.08 -18.47 6.53
C LEU A 288 -2.54 -18.49 6.59
N SER A 289 -1.94 -18.19 7.73
CA SER A 289 -0.49 -18.22 7.90
C SER A 289 0.08 -19.62 8.13
N ALA A 290 -0.78 -20.60 8.46
CA ALA A 290 -0.40 -21.98 8.75
C ALA A 290 -0.50 -22.91 7.53
N GLY A 291 -1.15 -22.46 6.44
CA GLY A 291 -1.26 -23.17 5.16
C GLY A 291 -0.40 -22.56 4.11
#